data_5b3bb90be88296f56e19dfe2afd6421f
#
_entry.id   5b3bb90be88296f56e19dfe2afd6421f
#
_cell.length_a   1.000
_cell.length_b   1.000
_cell.length_c   1.000
_cell.angle_alpha   90.00
_cell.angle_beta   90.00
_cell.angle_gamma   90.00
#
_symmetry.space_group_name_H-M   'P 1'
#
loop_
_entity.id
_entity.type
_entity.pdbx_description
1 polymer ?
#
loop_
_entity_poly.entity_id
_entity_poly.type
_entity_poly.pdbx_seq_one_letter_code
_entity_poly.pdbx_strand_id
1 'polypeptide(L)'
;MSRPSLASLIAAFALGCVSCAHETRTVSPPAVPPAFGKVDGKLDTSAWFRPERESEIVGVEAGVAGDHIGALVDLPAASCAVFIARGTDSIEDLDLMIYGEDGAELGLDEGADKTPAVLVCPPHPTRVYASARIAAGHGLVALGVERMPPRDAERAANAYHARQRASEGDARLANWPGLAERIAEHRSRLGGKWTDVRRVAIPLDARLPTRLSASVEEQRCLHALVLGSEELSHIELSAVDQNGHILGRAASLGRDRSLIVCSTSSVPLSFELRPQGGRGVAVLVLSQSDAGSSADFDDALRIDRYTTGSLDDARQKNAKRLEGLGYSKAKVLKTGTLQPGRLDSAAFALPKGCARLDVLAAAPVRDLSVRLWSADDTLIAESGARAEPVLFACGSGGPVRLDTESLARPGEYSVELRVEPEPAPLLQASPLAASRLLGHMLEHGLIRSGTQAGKITLHHLSPEHLESEQLLVPFGRCLDLTLALGLGSTGAEVRLVDAASGEELALSRGTNATSARVCAFDARAGGTIHARAELRVNAGQGEALTTTHMTTPGR
;
A
#
# COMPACT_ATOMS: atom_id res chain seq x y z
N MET A 1 76.27 -13.30 -18.17
CA MET A 1 77.02 -12.21 -17.57
C MET A 1 76.15 -11.62 -16.46
N SER A 2 76.61 -11.97 -15.26
CA SER A 2 76.42 -11.35 -13.94
C SER A 2 75.03 -10.89 -13.48
N ARG A 3 74.34 -11.75 -12.73
CA ARG A 3 73.33 -11.36 -11.73
C ARG A 3 74.05 -10.73 -10.52
N PRO A 4 73.46 -9.69 -9.91
CA PRO A 4 73.77 -9.41 -8.51
C PRO A 4 72.61 -9.89 -7.62
N SER A 5 73.07 -10.39 -6.48
CA SER A 5 72.40 -11.08 -5.40
C SER A 5 71.42 -10.22 -4.64
N LEU A 6 70.29 -10.85 -4.29
CA LEU A 6 69.43 -10.48 -3.18
C LEU A 6 70.09 -10.82 -1.87
N ALA A 7 70.56 -9.87 -1.16
CA ALA A 7 70.82 -10.00 0.29
C ALA A 7 70.80 -8.63 0.95
N SER A 8 70.14 -8.56 2.08
CA SER A 8 70.17 -7.49 3.07
C SER A 8 69.25 -6.30 2.87
N LEU A 9 68.01 -6.46 3.36
CA LEU A 9 67.31 -5.38 4.10
C LEU A 9 66.24 -6.01 5.02
N ILE A 10 66.71 -6.81 5.98
CA ILE A 10 65.97 -7.11 7.21
C ILE A 10 66.59 -6.21 8.26
N ALA A 11 65.97 -5.10 8.56
CA ALA A 11 66.21 -4.35 9.77
C ALA A 11 65.00 -3.44 10.08
N ALA A 12 64.47 -3.65 11.26
CA ALA A 12 63.77 -2.70 12.09
C ALA A 12 62.36 -2.28 11.64
N PHE A 13 61.38 -3.15 11.88
CA PHE A 13 60.04 -2.70 12.31
C PHE A 13 59.63 -3.53 13.53
N ALA A 14 60.29 -3.23 14.62
CA ALA A 14 59.85 -3.64 15.96
C ALA A 14 59.44 -2.38 16.72
N LEU A 15 58.34 -2.49 17.43
CA LEU A 15 57.81 -1.58 18.47
C LEU A 15 56.99 -0.38 18.00
N GLY A 16 55.72 -0.63 17.99
CA GLY A 16 54.64 0.36 17.98
C GLY A 16 53.29 -0.31 18.22
N CYS A 17 53.22 -1.27 19.18
CA CYS A 17 51.95 -1.65 19.77
C CYS A 17 51.39 -0.49 20.54
N VAL A 18 50.82 0.48 19.84
CA VAL A 18 49.90 1.42 20.45
C VAL A 18 48.69 0.61 20.86
N SER A 19 48.55 0.39 22.16
CA SER A 19 47.34 -0.06 22.83
C SER A 19 46.18 0.75 22.26
N CYS A 20 45.45 0.18 21.32
CA CYS A 20 44.08 0.57 21.04
C CYS A 20 43.28 0.17 22.28
N ALA A 21 43.32 1.02 23.30
CA ALA A 21 42.28 1.05 24.29
C ALA A 21 40.98 1.31 23.48
N HIS A 22 40.22 0.25 23.26
CA HIS A 22 38.82 0.39 22.91
C HIS A 22 38.20 1.14 24.09
N GLU A 23 38.14 2.46 23.97
CA GLU A 23 37.13 3.22 24.70
C GLU A 23 35.80 2.63 24.18
N THR A 24 35.25 1.70 24.93
CA THR A 24 33.83 1.42 24.91
C THR A 24 33.17 2.75 25.27
N ARG A 25 32.94 3.60 24.26
CA ARG A 25 31.91 4.63 24.36
C ARG A 25 30.65 3.86 24.74
N THR A 26 30.35 3.85 26.02
CA THR A 26 29.00 3.62 26.49
C THR A 26 28.18 4.67 25.76
N VAL A 27 27.55 4.26 24.67
CA VAL A 27 26.49 5.07 24.05
C VAL A 27 25.46 5.18 25.16
N SER A 28 25.47 6.33 25.82
CA SER A 28 24.37 6.67 26.73
C SER A 28 23.11 6.47 25.92
N PRO A 29 22.09 5.74 26.42
CA PRO A 29 20.81 5.64 25.76
C PRO A 29 20.41 7.07 25.38
N PRO A 30 19.84 7.29 24.18
CA PRO A 30 19.45 8.62 23.74
C PRO A 30 18.69 9.27 24.90
N ALA A 31 19.14 10.46 25.30
CA ALA A 31 18.49 11.20 26.39
C ALA A 31 17.00 11.28 26.02
N VAL A 32 16.15 10.76 26.90
CA VAL A 32 14.69 10.89 26.76
C VAL A 32 14.41 12.34 26.40
N PRO A 33 13.72 12.63 25.31
CA PRO A 33 13.51 14.00 24.87
C PRO A 33 13.00 14.83 26.04
N PRO A 34 13.49 16.05 26.24
CA PRO A 34 13.11 16.87 27.41
C PRO A 34 11.59 17.18 27.52
N ALA A 35 10.81 16.85 26.50
CA ALA A 35 9.33 16.91 26.53
C ALA A 35 8.68 15.93 27.52
N PHE A 36 9.37 14.89 27.99
CA PHE A 36 8.93 14.08 29.13
C PHE A 36 9.25 14.75 30.49
N GLY A 37 9.58 16.03 30.46
CA GLY A 37 9.77 16.83 31.64
C GLY A 37 8.52 16.84 32.50
N LYS A 38 8.62 16.20 33.69
CA LYS A 38 7.64 16.24 34.76
C LYS A 38 6.19 15.93 34.35
N VAL A 39 5.93 14.70 33.99
CA VAL A 39 4.69 14.09 34.42
C VAL A 39 4.85 13.93 35.94
N ASP A 40 4.29 14.84 36.70
CA ASP A 40 4.27 14.73 38.16
C ASP A 40 3.51 13.44 38.49
N GLY A 41 4.23 12.39 38.62
CA GLY A 41 4.23 11.20 39.40
C GLY A 41 2.96 10.34 39.51
N LYS A 42 1.82 10.70 39.03
CA LYS A 42 0.65 9.82 38.95
C LYS A 42 -0.14 10.12 37.69
N LEU A 43 0.00 9.21 36.73
CA LEU A 43 -1.04 9.06 35.71
C LEU A 43 -2.35 8.85 36.46
N ASP A 44 -3.20 9.85 36.53
CA ASP A 44 -4.55 9.66 37.06
C ASP A 44 -5.41 8.96 36.00
N THR A 45 -5.17 7.66 35.86
CA THR A 45 -5.93 6.80 34.96
C THR A 45 -7.41 6.74 35.32
N SER A 46 -7.80 7.14 36.54
CA SER A 46 -9.19 7.20 36.96
C SER A 46 -10.00 8.21 36.17
N ALA A 47 -9.37 9.27 35.68
CA ALA A 47 -10.01 10.23 34.78
C ALA A 47 -10.21 9.67 33.34
N TRP A 48 -9.49 8.64 32.98
CA TRP A 48 -9.53 8.02 31.65
C TRP A 48 -10.57 6.92 31.50
N PHE A 49 -10.92 6.28 32.63
CA PHE A 49 -11.89 5.20 32.68
C PHE A 49 -13.04 5.58 33.63
N ARG A 50 -14.25 5.17 33.31
CA ARG A 50 -15.41 5.47 34.14
C ARG A 50 -15.29 4.77 35.48
N PRO A 51 -15.37 5.49 36.62
CA PRO A 51 -15.14 4.90 37.96
C PRO A 51 -16.23 3.92 38.39
N GLU A 52 -17.36 3.86 37.69
CA GLU A 52 -18.52 3.03 38.03
C GLU A 52 -18.42 1.60 37.50
N ARG A 53 -17.36 1.25 36.78
CA ARG A 53 -17.20 -0.04 36.12
C ARG A 53 -15.84 -0.63 36.41
N GLU A 54 -15.79 -1.95 36.53
CA GLU A 54 -14.54 -2.73 36.67
C GLU A 54 -13.73 -2.64 35.38
N SER A 55 -12.96 -1.59 35.23
CA SER A 55 -11.98 -1.47 34.16
C SER A 55 -10.60 -1.85 34.67
N GLU A 56 -9.94 -2.70 33.93
CA GLU A 56 -8.56 -3.15 34.18
C GLU A 56 -7.62 -2.43 33.22
N ILE A 57 -6.54 -1.82 33.74
CA ILE A 57 -5.46 -1.30 32.92
C ILE A 57 -4.50 -2.44 32.64
N VAL A 58 -4.37 -2.81 31.36
CA VAL A 58 -3.59 -3.95 30.90
C VAL A 58 -2.21 -3.57 30.37
N GLY A 59 -1.97 -2.29 30.09
CA GLY A 59 -0.67 -1.78 29.66
C GLY A 59 -0.55 -0.27 29.84
N VAL A 60 0.65 0.21 30.20
CA VAL A 60 1.00 1.64 30.23
C VAL A 60 2.43 1.77 29.78
N GLU A 61 2.67 2.50 28.69
CA GLU A 61 4.01 2.73 28.16
C GLU A 61 4.14 4.14 27.60
N ALA A 62 5.39 4.61 27.53
CA ALA A 62 5.73 5.86 26.87
C ALA A 62 6.22 5.55 25.47
N GLY A 63 5.80 6.35 24.47
CA GLY A 63 6.23 6.15 23.10
C GLY A 63 6.13 7.40 22.24
N VAL A 64 6.54 7.24 21.00
CA VAL A 64 6.49 8.23 19.92
C VAL A 64 5.71 7.67 18.74
N ALA A 65 5.40 8.51 17.75
CA ALA A 65 4.71 8.08 16.54
C ALA A 65 5.40 6.86 15.89
N GLY A 66 4.61 5.80 15.68
CA GLY A 66 5.06 4.51 15.18
C GLY A 66 5.22 3.42 16.26
N ASP A 67 5.29 3.78 17.53
CA ASP A 67 5.39 2.81 18.63
C ASP A 67 4.06 2.11 18.91
N HIS A 68 4.15 0.87 19.39
CA HIS A 68 3.01 0.03 19.75
C HIS A 68 3.07 -0.36 21.23
N ILE A 69 1.92 -0.28 21.89
CA ILE A 69 1.73 -0.75 23.26
C ILE A 69 0.78 -1.94 23.20
N GLY A 70 1.21 -3.12 23.65
CA GLY A 70 0.45 -4.35 23.48
C GLY A 70 0.20 -5.07 24.80
N ALA A 71 -0.97 -5.74 24.89
CA ALA A 71 -1.31 -6.60 26.00
C ALA A 71 -2.10 -7.83 25.56
N LEU A 72 -1.84 -8.98 26.21
CA LEU A 72 -2.65 -10.18 26.07
C LEU A 72 -3.77 -10.18 27.11
N VAL A 73 -5.00 -10.41 26.66
CA VAL A 73 -6.20 -10.37 27.50
C VAL A 73 -7.03 -11.63 27.27
N ASP A 74 -7.37 -12.34 28.36
CA ASP A 74 -8.25 -13.49 28.30
C ASP A 74 -9.72 -13.02 28.38
N LEU A 75 -10.52 -13.45 27.42
CA LEU A 75 -11.96 -13.21 27.36
C LEU A 75 -12.71 -14.53 27.61
N PRO A 76 -13.51 -14.63 28.67
CA PRO A 76 -14.30 -15.83 28.94
C PRO A 76 -15.45 -16.00 27.94
N ALA A 77 -16.01 -17.19 27.87
CA ALA A 77 -17.20 -17.47 27.07
C ALA A 77 -18.37 -16.55 27.44
N ALA A 78 -19.17 -16.17 26.44
CA ALA A 78 -20.34 -15.31 26.60
C ALA A 78 -20.03 -13.97 27.33
N SER A 79 -18.83 -13.44 27.14
CA SER A 79 -18.39 -12.15 27.64
C SER A 79 -18.05 -11.24 26.47
N CYS A 80 -18.42 -9.97 26.58
CA CYS A 80 -17.94 -8.90 25.74
C CYS A 80 -16.88 -8.07 26.45
N ALA A 81 -16.01 -7.42 25.72
CA ALA A 81 -15.04 -6.48 26.27
C ALA A 81 -14.95 -5.23 25.40
N VAL A 82 -14.94 -4.06 26.04
CA VAL A 82 -14.54 -2.81 25.39
C VAL A 82 -13.07 -2.56 25.71
N PHE A 83 -12.26 -2.52 24.70
CA PHE A 83 -10.86 -2.09 24.76
C PHE A 83 -10.78 -0.60 24.50
N ILE A 84 -9.94 0.09 25.26
CA ILE A 84 -9.86 1.55 25.25
C ILE A 84 -8.38 1.94 25.33
N ALA A 85 -7.92 2.78 24.43
CA ALA A 85 -6.63 3.42 24.59
C ALA A 85 -6.81 4.92 24.91
N ARG A 86 -5.94 5.45 25.74
CA ARG A 86 -5.90 6.87 26.13
C ARG A 86 -4.47 7.34 26.20
N GLY A 87 -4.22 8.52 25.65
CA GLY A 87 -2.91 9.17 25.65
C GLY A 87 -2.88 10.48 26.44
N THR A 88 -1.69 10.90 26.83
CA THR A 88 -1.43 12.26 27.35
C THR A 88 -1.72 13.31 26.28
N ASP A 89 -1.78 14.59 26.66
CA ASP A 89 -2.17 15.67 25.74
C ASP A 89 -1.25 15.85 24.54
N SER A 90 0.00 15.41 24.64
CA SER A 90 0.97 15.41 23.54
C SER A 90 0.77 14.29 22.52
N ILE A 91 -0.10 13.32 22.79
CA ILE A 91 -0.59 12.36 21.80
C ILE A 91 -1.70 13.03 21.00
N GLU A 92 -1.57 13.02 19.70
CA GLU A 92 -2.55 13.63 18.78
C GLU A 92 -3.48 12.59 18.16
N ASP A 93 -2.95 11.35 17.94
CA ASP A 93 -3.68 10.29 17.27
C ASP A 93 -3.22 8.91 17.76
N LEU A 94 -4.20 8.05 18.07
CA LEU A 94 -4.01 6.67 18.52
C LEU A 94 -4.89 5.73 17.69
N ASP A 95 -4.30 4.64 17.23
CA ASP A 95 -5.03 3.50 16.64
C ASP A 95 -5.14 2.36 17.66
N LEU A 96 -6.24 1.63 17.63
CA LEU A 96 -6.45 0.48 18.49
C LEU A 96 -6.87 -0.75 17.67
N MET A 97 -6.10 -1.82 17.75
CA MET A 97 -6.30 -3.06 17.03
C MET A 97 -6.43 -4.24 18.02
N ILE A 98 -7.38 -5.11 17.79
CA ILE A 98 -7.59 -6.31 18.60
C ILE A 98 -7.50 -7.54 17.70
N TYR A 99 -6.62 -8.46 18.04
CA TYR A 99 -6.36 -9.70 17.30
C TYR A 99 -6.73 -10.92 18.14
N GLY A 100 -7.30 -11.94 17.48
CA GLY A 100 -7.50 -13.27 18.08
C GLY A 100 -6.22 -14.09 18.17
N GLU A 101 -6.29 -15.25 18.81
CA GLU A 101 -5.16 -16.20 18.93
C GLU A 101 -4.63 -16.69 17.58
N ASP A 102 -5.49 -16.71 16.56
CA ASP A 102 -5.18 -17.08 15.17
C ASP A 102 -4.60 -15.91 14.35
N GLY A 103 -4.40 -14.74 14.97
CA GLY A 103 -3.96 -13.52 14.32
C GLY A 103 -5.05 -12.82 13.51
N ALA A 104 -6.29 -13.32 13.53
CA ALA A 104 -7.41 -12.64 12.88
C ALA A 104 -7.75 -11.34 13.60
N GLU A 105 -8.00 -10.27 12.84
CA GLU A 105 -8.48 -9.00 13.38
C GLU A 105 -9.92 -9.14 13.88
N LEU A 106 -10.13 -8.93 15.16
CA LEU A 106 -11.43 -8.96 15.82
C LEU A 106 -12.07 -7.59 15.91
N GLY A 107 -11.28 -6.54 15.85
CA GLY A 107 -11.77 -5.17 15.86
C GLY A 107 -10.66 -4.14 15.66
N LEU A 108 -11.02 -2.99 15.13
CA LEU A 108 -10.10 -1.94 14.73
C LEU A 108 -10.74 -0.57 14.95
N ASP A 109 -9.99 0.36 15.51
CA ASP A 109 -10.29 1.78 15.55
C ASP A 109 -9.07 2.58 15.13
N GLU A 110 -9.05 3.03 13.87
CA GLU A 110 -8.05 3.92 13.27
C GLU A 110 -8.66 5.32 13.03
N GLY A 111 -9.51 5.77 13.93
CA GLY A 111 -10.04 7.14 13.88
C GLY A 111 -8.95 8.15 14.19
N ALA A 112 -8.92 9.28 13.48
CA ALA A 112 -7.98 10.36 13.74
C ALA A 112 -8.33 11.07 15.07
N ASP A 113 -8.21 10.34 16.18
CA ASP A 113 -8.45 10.85 17.53
C ASP A 113 -7.55 10.13 18.55
N LYS A 114 -7.42 10.70 19.74
CA LYS A 114 -6.58 10.16 20.82
C LYS A 114 -7.32 9.27 21.81
N THR A 115 -8.54 8.84 21.44
CA THR A 115 -9.43 8.12 22.35
C THR A 115 -10.07 6.88 21.73
N PRO A 116 -9.33 6.05 20.98
CA PRO A 116 -9.92 4.92 20.31
C PRO A 116 -10.53 3.93 21.30
N ALA A 117 -11.62 3.29 20.85
CA ALA A 117 -12.28 2.24 21.64
C ALA A 117 -12.90 1.19 20.72
N VAL A 118 -12.71 -0.10 21.07
CA VAL A 118 -13.17 -1.24 20.27
C VAL A 118 -13.96 -2.21 21.14
N LEU A 119 -15.17 -2.60 20.69
CA LEU A 119 -15.96 -3.66 21.31
C LEU A 119 -15.67 -5.00 20.64
N VAL A 120 -15.37 -6.03 21.44
CA VAL A 120 -15.20 -7.41 20.99
C VAL A 120 -16.09 -8.33 21.81
N CYS A 121 -16.91 -9.16 21.13
CA CYS A 121 -17.79 -10.15 21.73
C CYS A 121 -17.48 -11.52 21.08
N PRO A 122 -16.48 -12.26 21.54
CA PRO A 122 -16.14 -13.54 20.94
C PRO A 122 -17.18 -14.60 21.28
N PRO A 123 -17.53 -15.52 20.34
CA PRO A 123 -18.50 -16.58 20.60
C PRO A 123 -17.97 -17.66 21.55
N HIS A 124 -16.66 -17.79 21.66
CA HIS A 124 -15.97 -18.79 22.49
C HIS A 124 -14.93 -18.11 23.39
N PRO A 125 -14.50 -18.78 24.50
CA PRO A 125 -13.37 -18.28 25.27
C PRO A 125 -12.18 -18.12 24.36
N THR A 126 -11.54 -16.96 24.40
CA THR A 126 -10.37 -16.68 23.54
C THR A 126 -9.42 -15.77 24.27
N ARG A 127 -8.14 -15.89 23.95
CA ARG A 127 -7.13 -14.90 24.29
C ARG A 127 -6.99 -13.94 23.12
N VAL A 128 -7.00 -12.66 23.41
CA VAL A 128 -6.82 -11.62 22.40
C VAL A 128 -5.55 -10.84 22.66
N TYR A 129 -4.93 -10.36 21.60
CA TYR A 129 -3.85 -9.39 21.67
C TYR A 129 -4.41 -8.02 21.30
N ALA A 130 -4.42 -7.12 22.28
CA ALA A 130 -4.79 -5.72 22.08
C ALA A 130 -3.53 -4.89 21.84
N SER A 131 -3.49 -4.11 20.76
CA SER A 131 -2.37 -3.27 20.36
C SER A 131 -2.83 -1.85 20.12
N ALA A 132 -2.33 -0.89 20.89
CA ALA A 132 -2.49 0.53 20.63
C ALA A 132 -1.25 1.06 19.93
N ARG A 133 -1.41 1.72 18.78
CA ARG A 133 -0.34 2.36 18.01
C ARG A 133 -0.44 3.87 18.16
N ILE A 134 0.68 4.54 18.42
CA ILE A 134 0.75 5.99 18.33
C ILE A 134 0.87 6.36 16.85
N ALA A 135 -0.21 6.86 16.26
CA ALA A 135 -0.21 7.31 14.87
C ALA A 135 0.40 8.71 14.73
N ALA A 136 0.16 9.60 15.71
CA ALA A 136 0.76 10.93 15.75
C ALA A 136 0.99 11.43 17.19
N GLY A 137 2.04 12.23 17.36
CA GLY A 137 2.45 12.79 18.66
C GLY A 137 3.41 11.90 19.44
N HIS A 138 3.53 12.15 20.74
CA HIS A 138 4.38 11.41 21.66
C HIS A 138 3.85 11.55 23.10
N GLY A 139 4.11 10.57 23.95
CA GLY A 139 3.66 10.66 25.34
C GLY A 139 3.45 9.31 26.00
N LEU A 140 2.70 9.32 27.11
CA LEU A 140 2.26 8.10 27.77
C LEU A 140 0.93 7.65 27.17
N VAL A 141 0.79 6.34 26.97
CA VAL A 141 -0.44 5.68 26.54
C VAL A 141 -0.81 4.61 27.54
N ALA A 142 -2.07 4.59 27.94
CA ALA A 142 -2.64 3.50 28.72
C ALA A 142 -3.65 2.72 27.87
N LEU A 143 -3.56 1.40 27.94
CA LEU A 143 -4.49 0.46 27.36
C LEU A 143 -5.31 -0.17 28.49
N GLY A 144 -6.64 -0.06 28.38
CA GLY A 144 -7.58 -0.59 29.35
C GLY A 144 -8.61 -1.50 28.72
N VAL A 145 -9.21 -2.36 29.53
CA VAL A 145 -10.29 -3.27 29.16
C VAL A 145 -11.41 -3.21 30.17
N GLU A 146 -12.65 -3.14 29.71
CA GLU A 146 -13.86 -3.29 30.51
C GLU A 146 -14.62 -4.54 30.03
N ARG A 147 -14.77 -5.54 30.89
CA ARG A 147 -15.50 -6.78 30.58
C ARG A 147 -16.95 -6.68 31.04
N MET A 148 -17.86 -7.25 30.25
CA MET A 148 -19.29 -7.21 30.55
C MET A 148 -20.05 -8.36 29.91
N PRO A 149 -21.26 -8.70 30.43
CA PRO A 149 -22.15 -9.62 29.73
C PRO A 149 -22.66 -8.99 28.42
N PRO A 150 -22.98 -9.79 27.38
CA PRO A 150 -23.41 -9.31 26.06
C PRO A 150 -24.58 -8.31 26.08
N ARG A 151 -25.51 -8.48 27.01
CA ARG A 151 -26.68 -7.57 27.18
C ARG A 151 -26.29 -6.12 27.52
N ASP A 152 -25.10 -5.91 28.07
CA ASP A 152 -24.60 -4.58 28.45
C ASP A 152 -23.64 -3.98 27.43
N ALA A 153 -23.23 -4.78 26.43
CA ALA A 153 -22.19 -4.45 25.47
C ALA A 153 -22.52 -3.19 24.65
N GLU A 154 -23.73 -3.10 24.12
CA GLU A 154 -24.16 -1.96 23.32
C GLU A 154 -24.15 -0.65 24.12
N ARG A 155 -24.64 -0.69 25.36
CA ARG A 155 -24.63 0.49 26.24
C ARG A 155 -23.20 0.92 26.58
N ALA A 156 -22.30 -0.03 26.80
CA ALA A 156 -20.90 0.25 27.08
C ALA A 156 -20.20 0.81 25.83
N ALA A 157 -20.41 0.19 24.68
CA ALA A 157 -19.85 0.65 23.41
C ALA A 157 -20.27 2.09 23.09
N ASN A 158 -21.55 2.40 23.26
CA ASN A 158 -22.07 3.78 23.05
C ASN A 158 -21.46 4.76 24.04
N ALA A 159 -21.21 4.34 25.28
CA ALA A 159 -20.63 5.19 26.31
C ALA A 159 -19.18 5.60 26.03
N TYR A 160 -18.43 4.74 25.37
CA TYR A 160 -17.03 4.98 24.96
C TYR A 160 -16.89 5.38 23.49
N HIS A 161 -18.00 5.47 22.76
CA HIS A 161 -17.99 5.57 21.29
C HIS A 161 -17.20 4.45 20.64
N ALA A 162 -17.20 3.27 21.28
CA ALA A 162 -16.43 2.12 20.85
C ALA A 162 -16.89 1.67 19.47
N ARG A 163 -15.93 1.46 18.58
CA ARG A 163 -16.18 0.88 17.28
C ARG A 163 -16.43 -0.60 17.45
N GLN A 164 -17.55 -1.04 16.94
CA GLN A 164 -17.85 -2.46 16.82
C GLN A 164 -17.33 -2.89 15.43
N ARG A 165 -16.87 -4.14 15.34
CA ARG A 165 -16.82 -4.79 14.03
C ARG A 165 -18.21 -4.63 13.47
N ALA A 166 -18.35 -3.94 12.34
CA ALA A 166 -19.63 -3.45 11.83
C ALA A 166 -20.68 -4.56 11.84
N SER A 167 -21.47 -4.62 12.92
CA SER A 167 -22.71 -5.35 12.94
C SER A 167 -23.76 -4.48 12.30
N GLU A 168 -24.66 -5.06 11.54
CA GLU A 168 -25.80 -4.39 10.92
C GLU A 168 -26.42 -3.39 11.90
N GLY A 169 -26.31 -2.08 11.57
CA GLY A 169 -27.03 -1.05 12.30
C GLY A 169 -26.18 -0.08 13.16
N ASP A 170 -25.04 0.39 12.65
CA ASP A 170 -24.43 1.56 13.27
C ASP A 170 -25.46 2.72 13.26
N ALA A 171 -25.82 3.21 14.44
CA ALA A 171 -26.82 4.28 14.60
C ALA A 171 -26.45 5.56 13.82
N ARG A 172 -25.15 5.78 13.53
CA ARG A 172 -24.68 6.87 12.68
C ARG A 172 -25.08 6.67 11.22
N LEU A 173 -25.15 5.42 10.73
CA LEU A 173 -25.61 5.10 9.38
C LEU A 173 -27.13 5.26 9.23
N ALA A 174 -27.90 5.01 10.27
CA ALA A 174 -29.35 5.23 10.26
C ALA A 174 -29.71 6.71 10.05
N ASN A 175 -28.83 7.62 10.47
CA ASN A 175 -29.01 9.07 10.32
C ASN A 175 -28.35 9.65 9.06
N TRP A 176 -27.76 8.82 8.18
CA TRP A 176 -27.16 9.29 6.95
C TRP A 176 -28.26 9.70 5.95
N PRO A 177 -28.34 10.99 5.56
CA PRO A 177 -29.43 11.45 4.72
C PRO A 177 -29.50 10.74 3.38
N GLY A 178 -30.63 10.14 3.06
CA GLY A 178 -30.87 9.49 1.78
C GLY A 178 -30.03 8.23 1.52
N LEU A 179 -29.45 7.60 2.55
CA LEU A 179 -28.60 6.41 2.37
C LEU A 179 -29.32 5.27 1.66
N ALA A 180 -30.52 4.93 2.11
CA ALA A 180 -31.31 3.83 1.56
C ALA A 180 -31.68 4.07 0.08
N GLU A 181 -32.07 5.29 -0.23
CA GLU A 181 -32.42 5.72 -1.60
C GLU A 181 -31.20 5.67 -2.53
N ARG A 182 -30.05 6.18 -2.08
CA ARG A 182 -28.79 6.13 -2.85
C ARG A 182 -28.33 4.69 -3.12
N ILE A 183 -28.40 3.82 -2.11
CA ILE A 183 -28.11 2.39 -2.27
C ILE A 183 -29.08 1.76 -3.28
N ALA A 184 -30.38 2.01 -3.14
CA ALA A 184 -31.40 1.47 -4.03
C ALA A 184 -31.20 1.96 -5.48
N GLU A 185 -30.87 3.21 -5.68
CA GLU A 185 -30.57 3.78 -7.00
C GLU A 185 -29.37 3.08 -7.64
N HIS A 186 -28.25 2.92 -6.93
CA HIS A 186 -27.10 2.20 -7.44
C HIS A 186 -27.42 0.74 -7.79
N ARG A 187 -28.16 0.04 -6.94
CA ARG A 187 -28.56 -1.35 -7.17
C ARG A 187 -29.49 -1.54 -8.34
N SER A 188 -30.41 -0.61 -8.58
CA SER A 188 -31.32 -0.69 -9.72
C SER A 188 -30.59 -0.70 -11.07
N ARG A 189 -29.39 -0.11 -11.11
CA ARG A 189 -28.52 -0.08 -12.32
C ARG A 189 -27.67 -1.32 -12.47
N LEU A 190 -27.38 -2.05 -11.37
CA LEU A 190 -26.49 -3.21 -11.42
C LEU A 190 -27.18 -4.48 -11.94
N GLY A 191 -28.50 -4.61 -11.75
CA GLY A 191 -29.20 -5.87 -11.94
C GLY A 191 -28.79 -6.94 -10.90
N GLY A 192 -29.34 -8.15 -11.02
CA GLY A 192 -29.03 -9.28 -10.15
C GLY A 192 -29.58 -9.14 -8.71
N LYS A 193 -29.25 -10.14 -7.88
CA LYS A 193 -29.61 -10.16 -6.45
C LYS A 193 -28.36 -9.91 -5.61
N TRP A 194 -28.41 -8.88 -4.80
CA TRP A 194 -27.33 -8.47 -3.93
C TRP A 194 -27.78 -8.50 -2.48
N THR A 195 -26.97 -9.14 -1.63
CA THR A 195 -27.18 -9.20 -0.18
C THR A 195 -26.08 -8.40 0.50
N ASP A 196 -26.45 -7.45 1.36
CA ASP A 196 -25.47 -6.69 2.12
C ASP A 196 -24.79 -7.59 3.15
N VAL A 197 -23.46 -7.56 3.12
CA VAL A 197 -22.62 -8.28 4.08
C VAL A 197 -21.97 -7.34 5.08
N ARG A 198 -21.81 -6.05 4.71
CA ARG A 198 -21.21 -5.05 5.60
C ARG A 198 -21.62 -3.64 5.18
N ARG A 199 -21.92 -2.79 6.17
CA ARG A 199 -22.06 -1.34 6.00
C ARG A 199 -21.20 -0.67 7.07
N VAL A 200 -20.37 0.28 6.68
CA VAL A 200 -19.47 0.97 7.60
C VAL A 200 -19.29 2.42 7.19
N ALA A 201 -19.33 3.33 8.16
CA ALA A 201 -18.94 4.72 7.96
C ALA A 201 -17.43 4.85 8.20
N ILE A 202 -16.73 5.46 7.27
CA ILE A 202 -15.27 5.55 7.24
C ILE A 202 -14.88 7.02 7.13
N PRO A 203 -14.07 7.55 8.05
CA PRO A 203 -13.46 8.87 7.88
C PRO A 203 -12.44 8.80 6.74
N LEU A 204 -12.48 9.76 5.84
CA LEU A 204 -11.57 9.88 4.72
C LEU A 204 -10.85 11.23 4.73
N ASP A 205 -9.57 11.19 4.39
CA ASP A 205 -8.71 12.36 4.24
C ASP A 205 -7.91 12.22 2.92
N ALA A 206 -7.85 13.27 2.12
CA ALA A 206 -7.12 13.26 0.84
C ALA A 206 -5.63 12.94 0.99
N ARG A 207 -5.06 13.18 2.17
CA ARG A 207 -3.64 12.96 2.45
C ARG A 207 -3.26 11.49 2.58
N LEU A 208 -4.15 10.67 3.15
CA LEU A 208 -3.87 9.26 3.42
C LEU A 208 -4.99 8.37 2.89
N PRO A 209 -4.65 7.27 2.18
CA PRO A 209 -5.64 6.29 1.78
C PRO A 209 -6.15 5.51 2.99
N THR A 210 -7.45 5.26 3.03
CA THR A 210 -8.05 4.39 4.04
C THR A 210 -8.26 3.01 3.45
N ARG A 211 -7.82 1.96 4.14
CA ARG A 211 -7.96 0.56 3.72
C ARG A 211 -8.98 -0.18 4.58
N LEU A 212 -9.78 -1.00 3.93
CA LEU A 212 -10.73 -1.88 4.58
C LEU A 212 -10.58 -3.30 4.06
N SER A 213 -10.28 -4.24 4.95
CA SER A 213 -10.16 -5.66 4.60
C SER A 213 -11.52 -6.28 4.27
N ALA A 214 -11.54 -7.11 3.23
CA ALA A 214 -12.69 -7.85 2.77
C ALA A 214 -12.26 -9.21 2.19
N SER A 215 -13.21 -10.06 1.86
CA SER A 215 -12.96 -11.29 1.11
C SER A 215 -14.05 -11.51 0.07
N VAL A 216 -13.66 -11.97 -1.10
CA VAL A 216 -14.61 -12.52 -2.07
C VAL A 216 -14.73 -14.00 -1.79
N GLU A 217 -15.94 -14.48 -1.56
CA GLU A 217 -16.19 -15.91 -1.37
C GLU A 217 -16.07 -16.67 -2.70
N GLU A 218 -15.82 -17.98 -2.58
CA GLU A 218 -15.77 -18.87 -3.73
C GLU A 218 -17.04 -18.79 -4.55
N GLN A 219 -16.90 -18.71 -5.89
CA GLN A 219 -18.02 -18.62 -6.84
C GLN A 219 -18.96 -17.43 -6.59
N ARG A 220 -18.46 -16.31 -6.03
CA ARG A 220 -19.26 -15.11 -5.77
C ARG A 220 -18.63 -13.84 -6.31
N CYS A 221 -19.47 -12.81 -6.41
CA CYS A 221 -19.07 -11.45 -6.65
C CYS A 221 -19.26 -10.59 -5.39
N LEU A 222 -18.33 -9.72 -5.11
CA LEU A 222 -18.40 -8.71 -4.06
C LEU A 222 -18.53 -7.34 -4.72
N HIS A 223 -19.60 -6.63 -4.41
CA HIS A 223 -19.81 -5.25 -4.83
C HIS A 223 -19.46 -4.32 -3.69
N ALA A 224 -18.53 -3.43 -3.92
CA ALA A 224 -18.17 -2.33 -3.02
C ALA A 224 -18.79 -1.03 -3.55
N LEU A 225 -19.72 -0.45 -2.81
CA LEU A 225 -20.33 0.85 -3.09
C LEU A 225 -19.87 1.85 -2.03
N VAL A 226 -19.25 2.93 -2.45
CA VAL A 226 -18.80 4.03 -1.60
C VAL A 226 -19.65 5.25 -1.86
N LEU A 227 -20.26 5.78 -0.82
CA LEU A 227 -21.11 6.97 -0.84
C LEU A 227 -20.45 8.06 0.00
N GLY A 228 -19.92 9.10 -0.65
CA GLY A 228 -19.21 10.19 0.03
C GLY A 228 -20.13 11.25 0.62
N SER A 229 -19.70 11.89 1.74
CA SER A 229 -20.30 13.12 2.26
C SER A 229 -20.01 14.31 1.34
N GLU A 230 -20.66 15.44 1.59
CA GLU A 230 -20.56 16.61 0.71
C GLU A 230 -19.19 17.28 0.73
N GLU A 231 -18.45 17.09 1.80
CA GLU A 231 -17.10 17.63 1.99
C GLU A 231 -16.05 16.87 1.16
N LEU A 232 -16.38 15.65 0.71
CA LEU A 232 -15.49 14.83 -0.09
C LEU A 232 -15.69 15.09 -1.57
N SER A 233 -14.60 15.23 -2.30
CA SER A 233 -14.61 15.29 -3.75
C SER A 233 -13.86 14.10 -4.35
N HIS A 234 -14.45 13.50 -5.40
CA HIS A 234 -13.78 12.55 -6.28
C HIS A 234 -13.07 11.37 -5.55
N ILE A 235 -13.84 10.53 -4.89
CA ILE A 235 -13.28 9.35 -4.23
C ILE A 235 -12.78 8.35 -5.28
N GLU A 236 -11.55 7.89 -5.13
CA GLU A 236 -10.99 6.75 -5.83
C GLU A 236 -11.17 5.50 -4.98
N LEU A 237 -11.66 4.42 -5.59
CA LEU A 237 -11.85 3.12 -4.96
C LEU A 237 -11.00 2.09 -5.69
N SER A 238 -10.10 1.42 -4.98
CA SER A 238 -9.26 0.35 -5.53
C SER A 238 -9.46 -0.94 -4.76
N ALA A 239 -9.49 -2.06 -5.46
CA ALA A 239 -9.35 -3.38 -4.86
C ALA A 239 -7.87 -3.78 -4.88
N VAL A 240 -7.34 -4.20 -3.74
CA VAL A 240 -5.92 -4.48 -3.53
C VAL A 240 -5.78 -5.88 -2.94
N ASP A 241 -4.86 -6.68 -3.44
CA ASP A 241 -4.55 -8.00 -2.88
C ASP A 241 -3.76 -7.91 -1.57
N GLN A 242 -3.47 -9.06 -0.95
CA GLN A 242 -2.69 -9.14 0.28
C GLN A 242 -1.25 -8.63 0.14
N ASN A 243 -0.72 -8.59 -1.09
CA ASN A 243 0.64 -8.13 -1.38
C ASN A 243 0.67 -6.63 -1.73
N GLY A 244 -0.49 -5.95 -1.69
CA GLY A 244 -0.61 -4.55 -2.04
C GLY A 244 -0.76 -4.27 -3.54
N HIS A 245 -0.97 -5.29 -4.38
CA HIS A 245 -1.19 -5.09 -5.82
C HIS A 245 -2.62 -4.67 -6.09
N ILE A 246 -2.78 -3.67 -6.95
CA ILE A 246 -4.09 -3.19 -7.37
C ILE A 246 -4.70 -4.19 -8.36
N LEU A 247 -5.77 -4.86 -7.95
CA LEU A 247 -6.55 -5.77 -8.77
C LEU A 247 -7.47 -5.03 -9.74
N GLY A 248 -7.99 -3.90 -9.29
CA GLY A 248 -8.84 -3.02 -10.09
C GLY A 248 -9.12 -1.71 -9.41
N ARG A 249 -9.55 -0.73 -10.20
CA ARG A 249 -9.78 0.64 -9.75
C ARG A 249 -11.05 1.20 -10.36
N ALA A 250 -11.82 1.90 -9.55
CA ALA A 250 -12.92 2.73 -10.00
C ALA A 250 -12.60 4.19 -9.69
N ALA A 251 -12.46 5.01 -10.73
CA ALA A 251 -12.22 6.45 -10.63
C ALA A 251 -13.13 7.17 -11.63
N SER A 252 -13.88 8.14 -11.18
CA SER A 252 -14.69 9.02 -12.02
C SER A 252 -14.94 10.35 -11.30
N LEU A 253 -15.62 11.31 -11.94
CA LEU A 253 -15.84 12.66 -11.40
C LEU A 253 -16.87 12.75 -10.26
N GLY A 254 -17.56 11.70 -9.91
CA GLY A 254 -18.60 11.77 -8.85
C GLY A 254 -18.05 11.52 -7.44
N ARG A 255 -18.86 11.74 -6.43
CA ARG A 255 -18.57 11.38 -5.03
C ARG A 255 -18.81 9.92 -4.74
N ASP A 256 -19.71 9.29 -5.48
CA ASP A 256 -20.07 7.90 -5.29
C ASP A 256 -19.26 7.01 -6.23
N ARG A 257 -18.85 5.85 -5.73
CA ARG A 257 -18.05 4.87 -6.47
C ARG A 257 -18.58 3.48 -6.27
N SER A 258 -18.44 2.68 -7.31
CA SER A 258 -18.70 1.26 -7.17
C SER A 258 -17.65 0.44 -7.91
N LEU A 259 -17.34 -0.72 -7.36
CA LEU A 259 -16.46 -1.70 -7.94
C LEU A 259 -17.01 -3.10 -7.66
N ILE A 260 -17.11 -3.93 -8.69
CA ILE A 260 -17.52 -5.33 -8.55
C ILE A 260 -16.29 -6.20 -8.75
N VAL A 261 -16.05 -7.10 -7.82
CA VAL A 261 -14.94 -8.06 -7.85
C VAL A 261 -15.53 -9.47 -7.77
N CYS A 262 -15.25 -10.31 -8.75
CA CYS A 262 -15.72 -11.69 -8.80
C CYS A 262 -14.54 -12.67 -8.74
N SER A 263 -14.74 -13.81 -8.07
CA SER A 263 -13.73 -14.87 -7.96
C SER A 263 -14.35 -16.25 -8.02
N THR A 264 -13.63 -17.21 -8.61
CA THR A 264 -13.98 -18.64 -8.58
C THR A 264 -13.45 -19.35 -7.34
N SER A 265 -12.56 -18.71 -6.60
CA SER A 265 -12.01 -19.19 -5.32
C SER A 265 -12.14 -18.12 -4.25
N SER A 266 -12.11 -18.51 -2.98
CA SER A 266 -12.10 -17.53 -1.88
C SER A 266 -10.79 -16.73 -1.91
N VAL A 267 -10.89 -15.40 -2.05
CA VAL A 267 -9.73 -14.50 -2.16
C VAL A 267 -9.87 -13.36 -1.15
N PRO A 268 -8.95 -13.24 -0.20
CA PRO A 268 -8.86 -12.06 0.65
C PRO A 268 -8.31 -10.87 -0.14
N LEU A 269 -8.89 -9.71 0.09
CA LEU A 269 -8.49 -8.45 -0.52
C LEU A 269 -8.76 -7.28 0.45
N SER A 270 -8.29 -6.10 0.09
CA SER A 270 -8.63 -4.85 0.75
C SER A 270 -9.21 -3.88 -0.26
N PHE A 271 -10.17 -3.07 0.16
CA PHE A 271 -10.58 -1.89 -0.57
C PHE A 271 -9.79 -0.68 -0.04
N GLU A 272 -9.11 0.01 -0.93
CA GLU A 272 -8.43 1.26 -0.64
C GLU A 272 -9.30 2.41 -1.16
N LEU A 273 -9.63 3.35 -0.27
CA LEU A 273 -10.41 4.53 -0.55
C LEU A 273 -9.52 5.76 -0.40
N ARG A 274 -9.49 6.59 -1.43
CA ARG A 274 -8.73 7.83 -1.44
C ARG A 274 -9.59 8.96 -2.00
N PRO A 275 -10.02 9.93 -1.20
CA PRO A 275 -10.59 11.15 -1.74
C PRO A 275 -9.49 11.96 -2.42
N GLN A 276 -9.82 12.61 -3.53
CA GLN A 276 -8.89 13.46 -4.26
C GLN A 276 -8.93 14.91 -3.78
N GLY A 277 -9.82 15.20 -2.84
CA GLY A 277 -9.92 16.48 -2.16
C GLY A 277 -10.91 16.41 -1.01
N GLY A 278 -10.69 17.26 -0.01
CA GLY A 278 -11.52 17.37 1.18
C GLY A 278 -11.22 16.34 2.27
N ARG A 279 -11.90 16.53 3.39
CA ARG A 279 -11.97 15.60 4.52
C ARG A 279 -13.42 15.39 4.86
N GLY A 280 -13.83 14.18 5.14
CA GLY A 280 -15.23 13.89 5.44
C GLY A 280 -15.43 12.43 5.78
N VAL A 281 -16.66 11.97 5.68
CA VAL A 281 -17.03 10.59 5.94
C VAL A 281 -17.60 9.98 4.67
N ALA A 282 -17.24 8.73 4.39
CA ALA A 282 -17.90 7.94 3.37
C ALA A 282 -18.58 6.72 3.99
N VAL A 283 -19.68 6.28 3.41
CA VAL A 283 -20.29 4.99 3.73
C VAL A 283 -19.84 3.98 2.70
N LEU A 284 -19.18 2.90 3.15
CA LEU A 284 -18.88 1.74 2.33
C LEU A 284 -19.94 0.67 2.59
N VAL A 285 -20.60 0.25 1.52
CA VAL A 285 -21.55 -0.86 1.51
C VAL A 285 -20.93 -2.00 0.72
N LEU A 286 -20.68 -3.13 1.37
CA LEU A 286 -20.25 -4.36 0.74
C LEU A 286 -21.46 -5.28 0.58
N SER A 287 -21.67 -5.77 -0.64
CA SER A 287 -22.78 -6.66 -0.96
C SER A 287 -22.26 -7.86 -1.76
N GLN A 288 -22.81 -9.04 -1.51
CA GLN A 288 -22.47 -10.25 -2.24
C GLN A 288 -23.60 -10.66 -3.19
N SER A 289 -23.21 -11.25 -4.30
CA SER A 289 -24.10 -11.87 -5.27
C SER A 289 -23.57 -13.21 -5.72
N ASP A 290 -24.45 -14.12 -6.17
CA ASP A 290 -24.03 -15.41 -6.70
C ASP A 290 -23.22 -15.24 -7.99
N ALA A 291 -22.22 -16.09 -8.20
CA ALA A 291 -21.31 -16.00 -9.35
C ALA A 291 -22.01 -16.22 -10.69
N GLY A 292 -23.13 -16.94 -10.72
CA GLY A 292 -23.97 -17.09 -11.92
C GLY A 292 -24.48 -15.77 -12.49
N SER A 293 -24.61 -14.75 -11.64
CA SER A 293 -24.94 -13.38 -12.05
C SER A 293 -23.74 -12.57 -12.54
N SER A 294 -22.52 -13.06 -12.39
CA SER A 294 -21.29 -12.35 -12.83
C SER A 294 -21.17 -12.24 -14.35
N ALA A 295 -21.85 -13.10 -15.10
CA ALA A 295 -21.91 -13.02 -16.56
C ALA A 295 -22.66 -11.76 -17.04
N ASP A 296 -23.56 -11.24 -16.19
CA ASP A 296 -24.41 -10.10 -16.46
C ASP A 296 -23.72 -8.76 -16.12
N PHE A 297 -22.52 -8.80 -15.52
CA PHE A 297 -21.77 -7.59 -15.14
C PHE A 297 -20.58 -7.39 -16.07
N ASP A 298 -20.79 -6.66 -17.16
CA ASP A 298 -19.75 -6.38 -18.15
C ASP A 298 -18.52 -5.68 -17.55
N ASP A 299 -18.72 -4.85 -16.51
CA ASP A 299 -17.67 -4.06 -15.83
C ASP A 299 -17.07 -4.77 -14.61
N ALA A 300 -17.48 -6.01 -14.30
CA ALA A 300 -16.96 -6.71 -13.13
C ALA A 300 -15.49 -7.08 -13.31
N LEU A 301 -14.67 -6.70 -12.32
CA LEU A 301 -13.31 -7.18 -12.20
C LEU A 301 -13.35 -8.66 -11.82
N ARG A 302 -12.85 -9.52 -12.69
CA ARG A 302 -12.73 -10.96 -12.41
C ARG A 302 -11.29 -11.25 -12.03
N ILE A 303 -11.05 -11.53 -10.76
CA ILE A 303 -9.71 -11.85 -10.24
C ILE A 303 -9.17 -13.12 -10.93
N ASP A 304 -10.05 -14.04 -11.29
CA ASP A 304 -9.69 -15.34 -11.88
C ASP A 304 -9.54 -15.31 -13.41
N ARG A 305 -9.73 -14.20 -14.08
CA ARG A 305 -9.56 -14.14 -15.54
C ARG A 305 -8.21 -14.64 -16.03
N TYR A 306 -7.23 -14.66 -15.13
CA TYR A 306 -5.87 -15.12 -15.40
C TYR A 306 -5.56 -16.53 -14.92
N THR A 307 -6.52 -17.25 -14.29
CA THR A 307 -6.25 -18.52 -13.61
C THR A 307 -6.90 -19.74 -14.25
N THR A 308 -7.73 -19.58 -15.26
CA THR A 308 -8.50 -20.67 -15.90
C THR A 308 -8.18 -20.88 -17.38
N GLY A 309 -7.19 -20.19 -17.92
CA GLY A 309 -6.79 -20.30 -19.33
C GLY A 309 -5.54 -21.15 -19.54
N SER A 310 -5.40 -21.67 -20.74
CA SER A 310 -4.13 -22.25 -21.19
C SER A 310 -3.08 -21.15 -21.37
N LEU A 311 -1.79 -21.53 -21.37
CA LEU A 311 -0.70 -20.60 -21.68
C LEU A 311 -0.90 -19.92 -23.05
N ASP A 312 -1.42 -20.66 -24.03
CA ASP A 312 -1.69 -20.13 -25.37
C ASP A 312 -2.80 -19.06 -25.35
N ASP A 313 -3.86 -19.25 -24.55
CA ASP A 313 -4.90 -18.23 -24.38
C ASP A 313 -4.33 -16.94 -23.75
N ALA A 314 -3.48 -17.09 -22.72
CA ALA A 314 -2.83 -15.94 -22.07
C ALA A 314 -1.94 -15.18 -23.08
N ARG A 315 -1.15 -15.90 -23.87
CA ARG A 315 -0.30 -15.33 -24.92
C ARG A 315 -1.11 -14.62 -26.01
N GLN A 316 -2.18 -15.24 -26.48
CA GLN A 316 -3.04 -14.67 -27.52
C GLN A 316 -3.72 -13.37 -27.06
N LYS A 317 -4.27 -13.37 -25.82
CA LYS A 317 -4.89 -12.17 -25.23
C LYS A 317 -3.87 -11.05 -25.05
N ASN A 318 -2.67 -11.37 -24.52
CA ASN A 318 -1.61 -10.39 -24.35
C ASN A 318 -1.14 -9.83 -25.69
N ALA A 319 -0.95 -10.65 -26.71
CA ALA A 319 -0.57 -10.24 -28.05
C ALA A 319 -1.59 -9.25 -28.63
N LYS A 320 -2.88 -9.61 -28.63
CA LYS A 320 -3.95 -8.74 -29.13
C LYS A 320 -3.99 -7.39 -28.41
N ARG A 321 -3.84 -7.40 -27.09
CA ARG A 321 -3.82 -6.17 -26.27
C ARG A 321 -2.65 -5.26 -26.65
N LEU A 322 -1.45 -5.82 -26.79
CA LEU A 322 -0.24 -5.07 -27.04
C LEU A 322 -0.11 -4.60 -28.49
N GLU A 323 -0.59 -5.38 -29.45
CA GLU A 323 -0.72 -4.94 -30.85
C GLU A 323 -1.63 -3.71 -30.98
N GLY A 324 -2.73 -3.67 -30.21
CA GLY A 324 -3.62 -2.50 -30.11
C GLY A 324 -2.94 -1.25 -29.48
N LEU A 325 -1.81 -1.43 -28.78
CA LEU A 325 -0.98 -0.34 -28.24
C LEU A 325 0.23 0.00 -29.11
N GLY A 326 0.37 -0.59 -30.30
CA GLY A 326 1.44 -0.33 -31.25
C GLY A 326 2.72 -1.16 -31.07
N TYR A 327 2.70 -2.16 -30.19
CA TYR A 327 3.84 -3.07 -30.06
C TYR A 327 3.96 -4.02 -31.26
N SER A 328 5.20 -4.36 -31.61
CA SER A 328 5.49 -5.41 -32.60
C SER A 328 5.14 -6.80 -32.05
N LYS A 329 5.17 -7.80 -32.93
CA LYS A 329 5.05 -9.21 -32.53
C LYS A 329 6.09 -9.56 -31.45
N ALA A 330 5.66 -10.34 -30.48
CA ALA A 330 6.54 -10.84 -29.43
C ALA A 330 7.62 -11.77 -30.01
N LYS A 331 8.83 -11.64 -29.49
CA LYS A 331 9.86 -12.68 -29.56
C LYS A 331 9.72 -13.54 -28.31
N VAL A 332 9.36 -14.82 -28.47
CA VAL A 332 9.37 -15.78 -27.37
C VAL A 332 10.82 -16.10 -27.04
N LEU A 333 11.21 -15.81 -25.79
CA LEU A 333 12.58 -16.04 -25.31
C LEU A 333 12.70 -17.42 -24.65
N LYS A 334 11.68 -17.82 -23.91
CA LYS A 334 11.64 -19.08 -23.18
C LYS A 334 10.20 -19.55 -22.98
N THR A 335 10.03 -20.86 -22.97
CA THR A 335 8.86 -21.58 -22.47
C THR A 335 9.34 -22.69 -21.55
N GLY A 336 8.59 -23.06 -20.56
CA GLY A 336 8.96 -24.10 -19.62
C GLY A 336 7.89 -24.36 -18.57
N THR A 337 8.25 -25.18 -17.58
CA THR A 337 7.39 -25.48 -16.42
C THR A 337 8.10 -25.07 -15.16
N LEU A 338 7.47 -24.20 -14.38
CA LEU A 338 7.96 -23.79 -13.06
C LEU A 338 7.55 -24.78 -11.99
N GLN A 339 8.41 -24.93 -11.00
CA GLN A 339 8.13 -25.65 -9.75
C GLN A 339 8.24 -24.66 -8.59
N PRO A 340 7.38 -24.75 -7.57
CA PRO A 340 7.43 -23.84 -6.42
C PRO A 340 8.79 -23.87 -5.73
N GLY A 341 9.32 -22.68 -5.41
CA GLY A 341 10.60 -22.51 -4.75
C GLY A 341 11.82 -22.92 -5.58
N ARG A 342 11.63 -23.20 -6.89
CA ARG A 342 12.73 -23.51 -7.79
C ARG A 342 12.92 -22.39 -8.80
N LEU A 343 14.14 -21.86 -8.82
CA LEU A 343 14.55 -20.83 -9.78
C LEU A 343 14.73 -21.43 -11.17
N ASP A 344 14.11 -20.84 -12.17
CA ASP A 344 14.36 -21.15 -13.58
C ASP A 344 15.01 -19.94 -14.25
N SER A 345 16.22 -20.13 -14.79
CA SER A 345 17.02 -19.07 -15.38
C SER A 345 17.09 -19.18 -16.90
N ALA A 346 17.03 -18.04 -17.58
CA ALA A 346 17.18 -17.92 -19.02
C ALA A 346 18.20 -16.83 -19.37
N ALA A 347 19.16 -17.14 -20.24
CA ALA A 347 20.12 -16.17 -20.77
C ALA A 347 19.72 -15.76 -22.20
N PHE A 348 19.73 -14.47 -22.48
CA PHE A 348 19.48 -13.92 -23.81
C PHE A 348 20.12 -12.54 -23.96
N ALA A 349 20.02 -11.96 -25.15
CA ALA A 349 20.49 -10.59 -25.39
C ALA A 349 19.30 -9.64 -25.49
N LEU A 350 19.37 -8.53 -24.73
CA LEU A 350 18.45 -7.41 -24.87
C LEU A 350 18.83 -6.56 -26.09
N PRO A 351 17.85 -6.00 -26.81
CA PRO A 351 18.10 -4.95 -27.79
C PRO A 351 18.59 -3.65 -27.10
N LYS A 352 19.24 -2.78 -27.85
CA LYS A 352 19.53 -1.42 -27.41
C LYS A 352 18.22 -0.63 -27.28
N GLY A 353 18.09 0.16 -26.23
CA GLY A 353 16.89 0.95 -25.92
C GLY A 353 16.10 0.36 -24.78
N CYS A 354 14.79 0.42 -24.84
CA CYS A 354 13.91 -0.21 -23.86
C CYS A 354 13.18 -1.42 -24.48
N ALA A 355 13.09 -2.48 -23.71
CA ALA A 355 12.31 -3.65 -24.04
C ALA A 355 11.29 -3.93 -22.92
N ARG A 356 10.14 -4.41 -23.31
CA ARG A 356 9.12 -4.95 -22.42
C ARG A 356 9.23 -6.47 -22.42
N LEU A 357 9.29 -7.04 -21.23
CA LEU A 357 9.25 -8.48 -21.01
C LEU A 357 7.95 -8.82 -20.28
N ASP A 358 7.11 -9.59 -20.93
CA ASP A 358 5.88 -10.14 -20.34
C ASP A 358 6.16 -11.59 -19.94
N VAL A 359 5.97 -11.91 -18.66
CA VAL A 359 6.06 -13.29 -18.17
C VAL A 359 4.64 -13.79 -17.97
N LEU A 360 4.20 -14.68 -18.84
CA LEU A 360 2.85 -15.20 -18.91
C LEU A 360 2.85 -16.62 -18.37
N ALA A 361 1.86 -17.00 -17.61
CA ALA A 361 1.74 -18.33 -17.07
C ALA A 361 0.34 -18.92 -17.29
N ALA A 362 0.27 -20.24 -17.39
CA ALA A 362 -0.98 -20.97 -17.33
C ALA A 362 -1.48 -21.10 -15.90
N ALA A 363 -2.80 -21.22 -15.73
CA ALA A 363 -3.35 -21.66 -14.46
C ALA A 363 -2.71 -22.99 -14.04
N PRO A 364 -2.34 -23.18 -12.76
CA PRO A 364 -2.72 -22.39 -11.59
C PRO A 364 -1.63 -21.45 -11.06
N VAL A 365 -0.64 -21.09 -11.85
CA VAL A 365 0.49 -20.22 -11.43
C VAL A 365 -0.03 -18.80 -11.22
N ARG A 366 0.19 -18.23 -10.03
CA ARG A 366 -0.30 -16.90 -9.65
C ARG A 366 0.79 -15.96 -9.15
N ASP A 367 1.79 -16.49 -8.48
CA ASP A 367 2.77 -15.69 -7.73
C ASP A 367 4.15 -15.88 -8.35
N LEU A 368 4.39 -15.16 -9.44
CA LEU A 368 5.67 -15.15 -10.13
C LEU A 368 6.55 -14.01 -9.62
N SER A 369 7.73 -14.35 -9.15
CA SER A 369 8.82 -13.40 -8.89
C SER A 369 9.81 -13.46 -10.04
N VAL A 370 10.15 -12.30 -10.59
CA VAL A 370 11.01 -12.20 -11.77
C VAL A 370 12.10 -11.16 -11.55
N ARG A 371 13.33 -11.51 -11.85
CA ARG A 371 14.49 -10.61 -11.76
C ARG A 371 15.34 -10.70 -13.02
N LEU A 372 15.76 -9.57 -13.51
CA LEU A 372 16.63 -9.46 -14.68
C LEU A 372 17.98 -8.89 -14.28
N TRP A 373 19.03 -9.60 -14.62
CA TRP A 373 20.41 -9.28 -14.28
C TRP A 373 21.21 -9.00 -15.53
N SER A 374 22.11 -8.04 -15.48
CA SER A 374 23.12 -7.80 -16.51
C SER A 374 24.22 -8.87 -16.46
N ALA A 375 25.15 -8.83 -17.39
CA ALA A 375 26.26 -9.78 -17.47
C ALA A 375 27.25 -9.69 -16.28
N ASP A 376 27.29 -8.56 -15.59
CA ASP A 376 28.07 -8.29 -14.39
C ASP A 376 27.29 -8.50 -13.09
N ASP A 377 26.19 -9.26 -13.16
CA ASP A 377 25.30 -9.56 -12.02
C ASP A 377 24.69 -8.32 -11.34
N THR A 378 24.53 -7.21 -12.07
CA THR A 378 23.78 -6.04 -11.59
C THR A 378 22.30 -6.24 -11.88
N LEU A 379 21.44 -6.00 -10.88
CA LEU A 379 19.99 -6.04 -11.05
C LEU A 379 19.53 -4.85 -11.89
N ILE A 380 18.88 -5.11 -13.03
CA ILE A 380 18.42 -4.07 -13.96
C ILE A 380 16.89 -3.97 -14.07
N ALA A 381 16.17 -5.02 -13.69
CA ALA A 381 14.72 -5.00 -13.61
C ALA A 381 14.22 -6.07 -12.63
N GLU A 382 13.11 -5.77 -11.96
CA GLU A 382 12.46 -6.72 -11.08
C GLU A 382 10.94 -6.54 -11.06
N SER A 383 10.22 -7.62 -10.79
CA SER A 383 8.80 -7.61 -10.45
C SER A 383 8.58 -8.52 -9.26
N GLY A 384 7.87 -8.05 -8.25
CA GLY A 384 7.45 -8.87 -7.12
C GLY A 384 6.43 -9.94 -7.52
N ALA A 385 5.95 -10.71 -6.55
CA ALA A 385 5.00 -11.80 -6.75
C ALA A 385 3.71 -11.32 -7.43
N ARG A 386 3.49 -11.76 -8.68
CA ARG A 386 2.33 -11.40 -9.52
C ARG A 386 1.92 -12.54 -10.42
N ALA A 387 0.66 -12.53 -10.86
CA ALA A 387 0.18 -13.51 -11.83
C ALA A 387 0.80 -13.33 -13.23
N GLU A 388 0.96 -12.09 -13.66
CA GLU A 388 1.52 -11.72 -14.97
C GLU A 388 2.53 -10.58 -14.79
N PRO A 389 3.76 -10.87 -14.34
CA PRO A 389 4.77 -9.83 -14.17
C PRO A 389 5.18 -9.22 -15.51
N VAL A 390 5.32 -7.91 -15.51
CA VAL A 390 5.84 -7.14 -16.63
C VAL A 390 7.11 -6.42 -16.18
N LEU A 391 8.20 -6.63 -16.91
CA LEU A 391 9.44 -5.90 -16.70
C LEU A 391 9.68 -4.94 -17.87
N PHE A 392 10.17 -3.76 -17.55
CA PHE A 392 10.75 -2.84 -18.53
C PHE A 392 12.27 -2.84 -18.36
N ALA A 393 12.98 -3.26 -19.38
CA ALA A 393 14.44 -3.29 -19.37
C ALA A 393 14.96 -2.24 -20.35
N CYS A 394 15.52 -1.17 -19.80
CA CYS A 394 16.09 -0.07 -20.58
C CYS A 394 17.60 -0.05 -20.43
N GLY A 395 18.36 0.15 -21.53
CA GLY A 395 19.80 0.19 -21.47
C GLY A 395 20.50 0.16 -22.83
N SER A 396 21.82 -0.06 -22.76
CA SER A 396 22.69 -0.17 -23.95
C SER A 396 22.49 -1.47 -24.75
N GLY A 397 21.66 -2.39 -24.24
CA GLY A 397 21.52 -3.75 -24.76
C GLY A 397 22.65 -4.67 -24.27
N GLY A 398 22.63 -5.91 -24.74
CA GLY A 398 23.66 -6.90 -24.39
C GLY A 398 23.13 -8.14 -23.67
N PRO A 399 24.04 -9.05 -23.24
CA PRO A 399 23.65 -10.28 -22.59
C PRO A 399 23.07 -10.03 -21.19
N VAL A 400 22.00 -10.76 -20.88
CA VAL A 400 21.30 -10.70 -19.59
C VAL A 400 20.85 -12.08 -19.15
N ARG A 401 20.61 -12.23 -17.84
CA ARG A 401 20.00 -13.41 -17.23
C ARG A 401 18.65 -13.01 -16.60
N LEU A 402 17.60 -13.72 -16.96
CA LEU A 402 16.29 -13.62 -16.35
C LEU A 402 16.09 -14.80 -15.40
N ASP A 403 15.85 -14.51 -14.16
CA ASP A 403 15.49 -15.48 -13.13
C ASP A 403 13.99 -15.40 -12.87
N THR A 404 13.29 -16.53 -12.99
CA THR A 404 11.85 -16.64 -12.79
C THR A 404 11.57 -17.71 -11.75
N GLU A 405 10.75 -17.39 -10.76
CA GLU A 405 10.37 -18.29 -9.68
C GLU A 405 8.85 -18.24 -9.48
N SER A 406 8.22 -19.40 -9.29
CA SER A 406 6.86 -19.50 -8.79
C SER A 406 6.89 -19.75 -7.28
N LEU A 407 6.21 -18.92 -6.51
CA LEU A 407 6.24 -19.01 -5.05
C LEU A 407 5.28 -20.08 -4.50
N ALA A 408 4.16 -20.34 -5.19
CA ALA A 408 3.10 -21.17 -4.63
C ALA A 408 2.76 -22.42 -5.44
N ARG A 409 2.70 -22.36 -6.78
CA ARG A 409 2.15 -23.46 -7.59
C ARG A 409 2.97 -23.75 -8.84
N PRO A 410 3.08 -25.04 -9.24
CA PRO A 410 3.73 -25.40 -10.49
C PRO A 410 2.84 -25.06 -11.69
N GLY A 411 3.44 -24.85 -12.85
CA GLY A 411 2.71 -24.68 -14.11
C GLY A 411 3.57 -24.19 -15.26
N GLU A 412 2.98 -24.21 -16.45
CA GLU A 412 3.63 -23.74 -17.66
C GLU A 412 3.74 -22.23 -17.69
N TYR A 413 4.84 -21.73 -18.27
CA TYR A 413 5.07 -20.30 -18.44
C TYR A 413 5.76 -19.99 -19.76
N SER A 414 5.70 -18.73 -20.17
CA SER A 414 6.38 -18.17 -21.33
C SER A 414 6.94 -16.79 -21.01
N VAL A 415 8.10 -16.50 -21.51
CA VAL A 415 8.72 -15.16 -21.49
C VAL A 415 8.68 -14.60 -22.89
N GLU A 416 8.02 -13.46 -23.05
CA GLU A 416 7.85 -12.77 -24.32
C GLU A 416 8.53 -11.39 -24.26
N LEU A 417 9.33 -11.07 -25.28
CA LEU A 417 10.00 -9.78 -25.41
C LEU A 417 9.39 -8.98 -26.56
N ARG A 418 9.15 -7.70 -26.29
CA ARG A 418 8.80 -6.67 -27.28
C ARG A 418 9.67 -5.44 -27.09
N VAL A 419 9.99 -4.77 -28.19
CA VAL A 419 10.76 -3.53 -28.15
C VAL A 419 9.79 -2.36 -27.93
N GLU A 420 10.15 -1.44 -27.04
CA GLU A 420 9.40 -0.20 -26.85
C GLU A 420 9.60 0.71 -28.08
N PRO A 421 8.52 1.25 -28.66
CA PRO A 421 8.61 2.01 -29.90
C PRO A 421 9.49 3.26 -29.80
N GLU A 422 9.35 4.03 -28.72
CA GLU A 422 10.04 5.31 -28.51
C GLU A 422 10.39 5.53 -27.03
N PRO A 423 11.48 4.94 -26.52
CA PRO A 423 11.85 5.11 -25.10
C PRO A 423 12.48 6.48 -24.85
N ALA A 424 12.15 7.08 -23.70
CA ALA A 424 12.81 8.31 -23.27
C ALA A 424 14.30 8.03 -22.94
N PRO A 425 15.23 8.90 -23.39
CA PRO A 425 16.69 8.67 -23.19
C PRO A 425 17.10 8.48 -21.72
N LEU A 426 16.47 9.18 -20.78
CA LEU A 426 16.76 9.08 -19.35
C LEU A 426 16.46 7.72 -18.75
N LEU A 427 15.56 6.93 -19.34
CA LEU A 427 15.29 5.56 -18.89
C LEU A 427 16.51 4.64 -19.03
N GLN A 428 17.42 4.94 -19.94
CA GLN A 428 18.65 4.16 -20.14
C GLN A 428 19.74 4.51 -19.12
N ALA A 429 19.69 5.70 -18.51
CA ALA A 429 20.69 6.16 -17.54
C ALA A 429 20.59 5.37 -16.22
N SER A 430 19.38 5.04 -15.78
CA SER A 430 19.13 4.27 -14.54
C SER A 430 18.16 3.11 -14.81
N PRO A 431 18.65 1.96 -15.30
CA PRO A 431 17.80 0.87 -15.77
C PRO A 431 16.84 0.33 -14.70
N LEU A 432 17.31 0.14 -13.47
CA LEU A 432 16.46 -0.37 -12.39
C LEU A 432 15.38 0.63 -11.97
N ALA A 433 15.75 1.91 -11.83
CA ALA A 433 14.76 2.95 -11.55
C ALA A 433 13.73 3.07 -12.70
N ALA A 434 14.16 2.92 -13.95
CA ALA A 434 13.29 2.91 -15.11
C ALA A 434 12.30 1.74 -15.09
N SER A 435 12.78 0.53 -14.78
CA SER A 435 11.94 -0.65 -14.64
C SER A 435 10.87 -0.46 -13.56
N ARG A 436 11.28 0.01 -12.39
CA ARG A 436 10.39 0.27 -11.25
C ARG A 436 9.39 1.38 -11.56
N LEU A 437 9.83 2.47 -12.22
CA LEU A 437 8.99 3.59 -12.63
C LEU A 437 7.86 3.11 -13.56
N LEU A 438 8.25 2.49 -14.68
CA LEU A 438 7.30 2.05 -15.70
C LEU A 438 6.40 0.92 -15.19
N GLY A 439 6.96 -0.01 -14.39
CA GLY A 439 6.20 -1.09 -13.76
C GLY A 439 5.14 -0.54 -12.80
N HIS A 440 5.54 0.39 -11.92
CA HIS A 440 4.63 1.03 -10.98
C HIS A 440 3.52 1.82 -11.68
N MET A 441 3.87 2.62 -12.70
CA MET A 441 2.90 3.39 -13.49
C MET A 441 1.92 2.49 -14.24
N LEU A 442 2.39 1.38 -14.82
CA LEU A 442 1.54 0.40 -15.50
C LEU A 442 0.56 -0.25 -14.52
N GLU A 443 1.04 -0.64 -13.34
CA GLU A 443 0.24 -1.24 -12.27
C GLU A 443 -0.88 -0.33 -11.79
N HIS A 444 -0.56 0.97 -11.66
CA HIS A 444 -1.52 1.98 -11.21
C HIS A 444 -2.39 2.54 -12.36
N GLY A 445 -2.27 1.98 -13.58
CA GLY A 445 -3.07 2.39 -14.72
C GLY A 445 -2.76 3.81 -15.23
N LEU A 446 -1.62 4.37 -14.83
CA LEU A 446 -1.17 5.71 -15.27
C LEU A 446 -0.70 5.68 -16.72
N ILE A 447 -0.13 4.55 -17.14
CA ILE A 447 0.30 4.30 -18.52
C ILE A 447 -0.23 2.96 -18.99
N ARG A 448 -0.26 2.76 -20.31
CA ARG A 448 -0.55 1.48 -20.98
C ARG A 448 0.68 0.91 -21.69
N SER A 449 1.64 1.77 -22.01
CA SER A 449 2.93 1.42 -22.60
C SER A 449 4.02 2.37 -22.07
N GLY A 450 5.27 1.96 -22.15
CA GLY A 450 6.41 2.74 -21.67
C GLY A 450 6.59 4.09 -22.37
N THR A 451 6.08 4.24 -23.60
CA THR A 451 6.11 5.51 -24.36
C THR A 451 5.26 6.62 -23.75
N GLN A 452 4.34 6.28 -22.83
CA GLN A 452 3.42 7.23 -22.20
C GLN A 452 3.97 7.82 -20.88
N ALA A 453 5.21 7.54 -20.51
CA ALA A 453 5.77 7.93 -19.22
C ALA A 453 5.90 9.45 -18.97
N GLY A 454 5.72 10.30 -20.00
CA GLY A 454 5.81 11.75 -19.86
C GLY A 454 7.26 12.25 -19.73
N LYS A 455 7.43 13.45 -19.13
CA LYS A 455 8.74 14.01 -18.85
C LYS A 455 9.37 13.29 -17.67
N ILE A 456 10.56 12.73 -17.87
CA ILE A 456 11.31 12.03 -16.84
C ILE A 456 12.45 12.92 -16.34
N THR A 457 12.65 12.94 -15.03
CA THR A 457 13.75 13.66 -14.38
C THR A 457 14.59 12.68 -13.57
N LEU A 458 15.92 12.80 -13.67
CA LEU A 458 16.87 12.02 -12.87
C LEU A 458 17.27 12.83 -11.64
N HIS A 459 17.26 12.17 -10.49
CA HIS A 459 17.66 12.72 -9.19
C HIS A 459 18.73 11.83 -8.56
N HIS A 460 19.50 12.42 -7.63
CA HIS A 460 20.40 11.70 -6.74
C HIS A 460 19.92 11.92 -5.30
N LEU A 461 19.25 10.93 -4.74
CA LEU A 461 18.62 11.05 -3.43
C LEU A 461 19.46 10.40 -2.32
N SER A 462 19.43 11.02 -1.14
CA SER A 462 19.94 10.48 0.11
C SER A 462 19.03 10.88 1.26
N PRO A 463 19.05 10.18 2.41
CA PRO A 463 18.19 10.51 3.56
C PRO A 463 18.39 11.94 4.09
N GLU A 464 19.60 12.49 3.91
CA GLU A 464 19.97 13.82 4.39
C GLU A 464 19.63 14.94 3.39
N HIS A 465 19.29 14.59 2.16
CA HIS A 465 19.04 15.54 1.07
C HIS A 465 17.59 15.48 0.60
N LEU A 466 16.90 16.61 0.77
CA LEU A 466 15.54 16.82 0.25
C LEU A 466 15.63 17.45 -1.12
N GLU A 467 15.21 16.71 -2.15
CA GLU A 467 14.98 17.27 -3.47
C GLU A 467 13.59 17.88 -3.57
N SER A 468 13.47 19.02 -4.22
CA SER A 468 12.17 19.67 -4.41
C SER A 468 11.96 20.14 -5.84
N GLU A 469 10.74 19.97 -6.35
CA GLU A 469 10.32 20.38 -7.69
C GLU A 469 9.01 21.18 -7.62
N GLN A 470 8.94 22.28 -8.39
CA GLN A 470 7.70 23.07 -8.51
C GLN A 470 6.80 22.46 -9.58
N LEU A 471 5.54 22.31 -9.25
CA LEU A 471 4.53 21.69 -10.09
C LEU A 471 3.30 22.59 -10.22
N LEU A 472 2.70 22.57 -11.39
CA LEU A 472 1.48 23.31 -11.68
C LEU A 472 0.37 22.33 -12.04
N VAL A 473 -0.73 22.39 -11.29
CA VAL A 473 -1.92 21.57 -11.56
C VAL A 473 -3.05 22.47 -12.02
N PRO A 474 -3.37 22.46 -13.31
CA PRO A 474 -4.47 23.29 -13.85
C PRO A 474 -5.83 22.86 -13.29
N PHE A 475 -6.75 23.80 -13.23
CA PHE A 475 -8.13 23.51 -12.84
C PHE A 475 -8.75 22.38 -13.65
N GLY A 476 -9.48 21.49 -13.00
CA GLY A 476 -10.12 20.33 -13.63
C GLY A 476 -9.16 19.22 -14.02
N ARG A 477 -7.89 19.26 -13.57
CA ARG A 477 -6.88 18.24 -13.81
C ARG A 477 -6.39 17.62 -12.52
N CYS A 478 -5.92 16.38 -12.63
CA CYS A 478 -5.12 15.73 -11.61
C CYS A 478 -3.70 15.54 -12.12
N LEU A 479 -2.73 15.71 -11.23
CA LEU A 479 -1.33 15.41 -11.45
C LEU A 479 -0.94 14.22 -10.58
N ASP A 480 -0.40 13.19 -11.20
CA ASP A 480 0.28 12.07 -10.55
C ASP A 480 1.78 12.30 -10.67
N LEU A 481 2.48 12.39 -9.54
CA LEU A 481 3.94 12.39 -9.48
C LEU A 481 4.40 11.02 -9.00
N THR A 482 5.14 10.32 -9.85
CA THR A 482 5.70 9.01 -9.54
C THR A 482 7.19 9.15 -9.30
N LEU A 483 7.68 8.55 -8.21
CA LEU A 483 9.08 8.40 -7.84
C LEU A 483 9.45 6.93 -7.85
N ALA A 484 10.57 6.58 -8.51
CA ALA A 484 11.13 5.22 -8.47
C ALA A 484 12.62 5.26 -8.19
N LEU A 485 13.07 4.37 -7.32
CA LEU A 485 14.44 4.31 -6.82
C LEU A 485 15.29 3.31 -7.63
N GLY A 486 16.54 3.67 -7.87
CA GLY A 486 17.57 2.80 -8.43
C GLY A 486 18.23 1.91 -7.38
N LEU A 487 19.45 1.48 -7.67
CA LEU A 487 20.27 0.71 -6.73
C LEU A 487 20.74 1.57 -5.57
N GLY A 488 20.91 0.95 -4.41
CA GLY A 488 21.53 1.57 -3.23
C GLY A 488 20.58 2.40 -2.35
N SER A 489 19.33 2.59 -2.75
CA SER A 489 18.34 3.33 -1.97
C SER A 489 17.03 2.57 -1.79
N THR A 490 16.32 2.82 -0.69
CA THR A 490 15.03 2.20 -0.37
C THR A 490 14.15 3.13 0.46
N GLY A 491 12.83 2.89 0.42
CA GLY A 491 11.85 3.71 1.12
C GLY A 491 11.59 5.03 0.40
N ALA A 492 10.95 4.96 -0.77
CA ALA A 492 10.54 6.13 -1.54
C ALA A 492 9.43 6.89 -0.83
N GLU A 493 9.58 8.20 -0.68
CA GLU A 493 8.55 9.10 -0.17
C GLU A 493 8.36 10.27 -1.13
N VAL A 494 7.11 10.55 -1.46
CA VAL A 494 6.69 11.73 -2.23
C VAL A 494 5.68 12.50 -1.40
N ARG A 495 6.00 13.75 -1.09
CA ARG A 495 5.12 14.68 -0.40
C ARG A 495 4.81 15.85 -1.32
N LEU A 496 3.55 16.16 -1.53
CA LEU A 496 3.10 17.32 -2.27
C LEU A 496 2.56 18.36 -1.28
N VAL A 497 3.08 19.57 -1.33
CA VAL A 497 2.65 20.67 -0.47
C VAL A 497 2.20 21.84 -1.34
N ASP A 498 1.22 22.60 -0.88
CA ASP A 498 0.87 23.88 -1.50
C ASP A 498 2.04 24.86 -1.40
N ALA A 499 2.48 25.42 -2.52
CA ALA A 499 3.68 26.23 -2.56
C ALA A 499 3.53 27.56 -1.81
N ALA A 500 2.31 28.07 -1.63
CA ALA A 500 2.03 29.33 -0.96
C ALA A 500 1.82 29.15 0.56
N SER A 501 1.00 28.18 0.95
CA SER A 501 0.64 27.96 2.35
C SER A 501 1.57 26.98 3.08
N GLY A 502 2.27 26.10 2.35
CA GLY A 502 3.01 24.97 2.91
C GLY A 502 2.13 23.83 3.41
N GLU A 503 0.82 23.91 3.20
CA GLU A 503 -0.13 22.84 3.56
C GLU A 503 0.16 21.56 2.77
N GLU A 504 0.12 20.41 3.44
CA GLU A 504 0.28 19.12 2.79
C GLU A 504 -0.95 18.77 1.96
N LEU A 505 -0.75 18.62 0.65
CA LEU A 505 -1.78 18.26 -0.31
C LEU A 505 -1.90 16.74 -0.48
N ALA A 506 -0.76 16.03 -0.49
CA ALA A 506 -0.70 14.58 -0.58
C ALA A 506 0.63 14.05 -0.07
N LEU A 507 0.60 12.83 0.50
CA LEU A 507 1.77 12.09 0.93
C LEU A 507 1.64 10.65 0.44
N SER A 508 2.72 10.08 -0.11
CA SER A 508 2.76 8.69 -0.51
C SER A 508 4.11 8.06 -0.21
N ARG A 509 4.10 6.81 0.24
CA ARG A 509 5.28 6.03 0.60
C ARG A 509 5.26 4.67 -0.06
N GLY A 510 6.43 4.18 -0.43
CA GLY A 510 6.61 2.85 -1.01
C GLY A 510 8.02 2.34 -0.81
N THR A 511 8.24 1.04 -0.97
CA THR A 511 9.59 0.46 -0.80
C THR A 511 10.55 0.91 -1.88
N ASN A 512 10.18 0.75 -3.15
CA ASN A 512 11.05 1.01 -4.31
C ASN A 512 10.47 2.04 -5.27
N ALA A 513 9.15 2.22 -5.25
CA ALA A 513 8.45 3.23 -6.05
C ALA A 513 7.17 3.65 -5.33
N THR A 514 6.72 4.88 -5.61
CA THR A 514 5.48 5.42 -5.05
C THR A 514 4.93 6.52 -5.95
N SER A 515 3.61 6.79 -5.85
CA SER A 515 2.96 7.89 -6.57
C SER A 515 2.09 8.70 -5.63
N ALA A 516 2.24 10.02 -5.68
CA ALA A 516 1.34 10.95 -5.02
C ALA A 516 0.47 11.67 -6.06
N ARG A 517 -0.81 11.86 -5.74
CA ARG A 517 -1.78 12.51 -6.62
C ARG A 517 -2.34 13.76 -5.98
N VAL A 518 -2.45 14.83 -6.75
CA VAL A 518 -3.16 16.05 -6.39
C VAL A 518 -4.08 16.48 -7.54
N CYS A 519 -5.29 16.95 -7.21
CA CYS A 519 -6.29 17.36 -8.18
C CYS A 519 -6.78 18.78 -7.87
N ALA A 520 -6.87 19.64 -8.91
CA ALA A 520 -7.32 21.00 -8.79
C ALA A 520 -8.82 21.11 -9.15
N PHE A 521 -9.69 20.98 -8.15
CA PHE A 521 -11.15 21.06 -8.33
C PHE A 521 -11.80 22.19 -7.55
N ASP A 522 -11.08 22.84 -6.65
CA ASP A 522 -11.64 23.91 -5.84
C ASP A 522 -11.55 25.26 -6.59
N ALA A 523 -12.70 25.79 -6.98
CA ALA A 523 -12.81 27.09 -7.63
C ALA A 523 -12.42 28.27 -6.72
N ARG A 524 -12.36 28.07 -5.38
CA ARG A 524 -12.10 29.14 -4.41
C ARG A 524 -10.66 29.66 -4.48
N ALA A 525 -9.72 28.89 -5.00
CA ALA A 525 -8.31 29.25 -5.11
C ALA A 525 -7.88 29.74 -6.51
N GLY A 526 -8.81 30.27 -7.33
CA GLY A 526 -8.49 30.63 -8.72
C GLY A 526 -8.24 29.44 -9.64
N GLY A 527 -8.55 28.24 -9.17
CA GLY A 527 -8.64 27.02 -9.96
C GLY A 527 -7.34 26.31 -10.27
N THR A 528 -6.17 26.90 -10.06
CA THR A 528 -4.87 26.28 -10.31
C THR A 528 -4.14 26.06 -8.99
N ILE A 529 -3.59 24.87 -8.79
CA ILE A 529 -2.75 24.56 -7.63
C ILE A 529 -1.30 24.71 -8.02
N HIS A 530 -0.55 25.52 -7.26
CA HIS A 530 0.90 25.57 -7.28
C HIS A 530 1.42 24.64 -6.20
N ALA A 531 1.86 23.45 -6.58
CA ALA A 531 2.38 22.46 -5.64
C ALA A 531 3.91 22.47 -5.67
N ARG A 532 4.52 22.19 -4.52
CA ARG A 532 5.92 21.81 -4.39
C ARG A 532 6.00 20.34 -4.03
N ALA A 533 6.66 19.56 -4.86
CA ALA A 533 6.98 18.17 -4.54
C ALA A 533 8.23 18.13 -3.66
N GLU A 534 8.21 17.30 -2.65
CA GLU A 534 9.35 16.97 -1.79
C GLU A 534 9.61 15.47 -1.94
N LEU A 535 10.84 15.13 -2.38
CA LEU A 535 11.25 13.77 -2.68
C LEU A 535 12.26 13.31 -1.63
N ARG A 536 12.04 12.14 -1.05
CA ARG A 536 12.93 11.56 -0.02
C ARG A 536 13.13 10.07 -0.22
N VAL A 537 14.23 9.58 0.37
CA VAL A 537 14.49 8.15 0.61
C VAL A 537 14.70 7.94 2.10
N ASN A 538 14.24 6.79 2.61
CA ASN A 538 14.37 6.49 4.03
C ASN A 538 15.77 5.94 4.39
N ALA A 539 16.40 5.22 3.46
CA ALA A 539 17.72 4.65 3.69
C ALA A 539 18.51 4.51 2.39
N GLY A 540 19.85 4.57 2.54
CA GLY A 540 20.79 4.47 1.42
C GLY A 540 20.87 5.74 0.60
N GLN A 541 21.63 5.68 -0.49
CA GLN A 541 21.74 6.77 -1.46
C GLN A 541 21.81 6.19 -2.87
N GLY A 542 21.27 6.89 -3.85
CA GLY A 542 21.28 6.39 -5.23
C GLY A 542 20.51 7.28 -6.20
N GLU A 543 20.52 6.82 -7.43
CA GLU A 543 19.72 7.41 -8.48
C GLU A 543 18.24 7.12 -8.29
N ALA A 544 17.43 8.08 -8.66
CA ALA A 544 15.97 7.95 -8.69
C ALA A 544 15.42 8.64 -9.95
N LEU A 545 14.32 8.15 -10.45
CA LEU A 545 13.60 8.76 -11.56
C LEU A 545 12.24 9.24 -11.08
N THR A 546 11.86 10.44 -11.52
CA THR A 546 10.50 10.95 -11.38
C THR A 546 9.86 11.17 -12.74
N THR A 547 8.54 11.09 -12.75
CA THR A 547 7.73 11.54 -13.88
C THR A 547 6.41 12.09 -13.39
N THR A 548 5.87 13.05 -14.13
CA THR A 548 4.54 13.60 -13.88
C THR A 548 3.57 13.15 -14.95
N HIS A 549 2.39 12.73 -14.55
CA HIS A 549 1.32 12.35 -15.45
C HIS A 549 0.06 13.17 -15.15
N MET A 550 -0.43 13.87 -16.18
CA MET A 550 -1.65 14.69 -16.05
C MET A 550 -2.85 13.92 -16.56
N THR A 551 -3.84 13.76 -15.69
CA THR A 551 -5.10 13.10 -16.03
C THR A 551 -6.26 14.08 -15.99
N THR A 552 -7.25 13.83 -16.85
CA THR A 552 -8.57 14.47 -16.72
C THR A 552 -9.45 13.46 -15.99
N PRO A 553 -10.03 13.81 -14.84
CA PRO A 553 -10.96 12.94 -14.15
C PRO A 553 -12.12 12.56 -15.08
N GLY A 554 -12.42 11.27 -15.18
CA GLY A 554 -13.53 10.77 -16.01
C GLY A 554 -13.15 10.21 -17.39
N ARG A 555 -11.87 10.06 -17.70
CA ARG A 555 -11.43 9.27 -18.87
C ARG A 555 -10.61 8.06 -18.47
#